data_33eba528b8665359d21fd8898db2be33
#
_entry.id   33eba528b8665359d21fd8898db2be33
#
_cell.length_a   1.000
_cell.length_b   1.000
_cell.length_c   1.000
_cell.angle_alpha   90.00
_cell.angle_beta   90.00
_cell.angle_gamma   90.00
#
_symmetry.space_group_name_H-M   'P 1'
#
loop_
_entity.id
_entity.type
_entity.pdbx_description
1 polymer ?
#
loop_
_entity_poly.entity_id
_entity_poly.type
_entity_poly.pdbx_seq_one_letter_code
_entity_poly.pdbx_strand_id
1 'polypeptide(L)'
;MRVSTFEWDLANVEKLENHDLGPDDVECLFAFGNPVFRRHARIPGRFIALGFVPDARFVLVVFVYNKKRRAVRVVTAYEPTDSSWRMRYDAIHQA
;
A
#
# COMPACT_ATOMS: atom_id res chain seq x y z
N MET A 1 -6.03 0.86 -11.20
CA MET A 1 -6.26 2.09 -10.42
C MET A 1 -5.27 3.15 -10.88
N ARG A 2 -5.79 4.33 -11.19
CA ARG A 2 -4.94 5.46 -11.56
C ARG A 2 -4.74 6.38 -10.36
N VAL A 3 -3.48 6.73 -10.08
CA VAL A 3 -3.14 7.61 -8.97
C VAL A 3 -2.43 8.84 -9.52
N SER A 4 -3.00 10.03 -9.27
CA SER A 4 -2.41 11.29 -9.66
C SER A 4 -1.59 11.90 -8.53
N THR A 5 -1.99 11.69 -7.29
CA THR A 5 -1.33 12.29 -6.15
C THR A 5 -1.52 11.44 -4.90
N PHE A 6 -0.61 11.64 -3.93
CA PHE A 6 -0.71 11.08 -2.59
C PHE A 6 -0.93 12.22 -1.61
N GLU A 7 -1.84 12.03 -0.67
CA GLU A 7 -2.13 13.03 0.37
C GLU A 7 -1.41 12.64 1.65
N TRP A 8 -0.36 13.36 1.97
CA TRP A 8 0.44 13.13 3.18
C TRP A 8 0.17 14.22 4.21
N ASP A 9 0.08 13.79 5.47
CA ASP A 9 0.08 14.70 6.61
C ASP A 9 0.95 14.10 7.72
N LEU A 10 1.12 14.85 8.81
CA LEU A 10 1.98 14.40 9.91
C LEU A 10 1.51 13.07 10.48
N ALA A 11 0.21 12.88 10.63
CA ALA A 11 -0.34 11.68 11.26
C ALA A 11 -0.05 10.41 10.44
N ASN A 12 -0.25 10.44 9.12
CA ASN A 12 0.02 9.26 8.32
C ASN A 12 1.51 9.02 8.08
N VAL A 13 2.31 10.07 8.01
CA VAL A 13 3.77 9.93 7.94
C VAL A 13 4.33 9.29 9.20
N GLU A 14 3.86 9.70 10.38
CA GLU A 14 4.28 9.09 11.64
C GLU A 14 3.95 7.60 11.71
N LYS A 15 2.80 7.21 11.21
CA LYS A 15 2.43 5.78 11.16
C LYS A 15 3.40 4.97 10.30
N LEU A 16 3.85 5.53 9.19
CA LEU A 16 4.85 4.88 8.34
C LEU A 16 6.18 4.75 9.07
N GLU A 17 6.60 5.80 9.76
CA GLU A 17 7.87 5.80 10.49
C GLU A 17 7.93 4.71 11.55
N ASN A 18 6.81 4.40 12.19
CA ASN A 18 6.71 3.31 13.16
C ASN A 18 7.03 1.94 12.55
N HIS A 19 7.03 1.84 11.24
CA HIS A 19 7.32 0.60 10.50
C HIS A 19 8.55 0.75 9.59
N ASP A 20 9.40 1.73 9.87
CA ASP A 20 10.60 2.03 9.06
C ASP A 20 10.28 2.28 7.60
N LEU A 21 9.18 3.00 7.34
CA LEU A 21 8.75 3.38 6.00
C LEU A 21 8.61 4.88 5.91
N GLY A 22 8.80 5.41 4.71
CA GLY A 22 8.55 6.81 4.41
C GLY A 22 7.58 6.95 3.24
N PRO A 23 7.08 8.17 2.99
CA PRO A 23 6.22 8.44 1.84
C PRO A 23 6.80 7.95 0.51
N ASP A 24 8.10 8.14 0.30
CA ASP A 24 8.77 7.71 -0.94
C ASP A 24 8.69 6.20 -1.14
N ASP A 25 8.79 5.41 -0.07
CA ASP A 25 8.69 3.96 -0.14
C ASP A 25 7.32 3.53 -0.69
N VAL A 26 6.25 4.15 -0.16
CA VAL A 26 4.89 3.84 -0.58
C VAL A 26 4.65 4.29 -2.01
N GLU A 27 5.09 5.48 -2.38
CA GLU A 27 4.93 5.98 -3.75
C GLU A 27 5.69 5.10 -4.74
N CYS A 28 6.88 4.66 -4.40
CA CYS A 28 7.64 3.71 -5.21
C CYS A 28 6.95 2.36 -5.32
N LEU A 29 6.35 1.86 -4.24
CA LEU A 29 5.59 0.61 -4.27
C LEU A 29 4.45 0.70 -5.29
N PHE A 30 3.70 1.79 -5.27
CA PHE A 30 2.58 1.99 -6.21
C PHE A 30 3.06 2.08 -7.66
N ALA A 31 4.19 2.72 -7.91
CA ALA A 31 4.70 2.95 -9.26
C ALA A 31 5.53 1.78 -9.80
N PHE A 32 6.37 1.17 -8.97
CA PHE A 32 7.39 0.22 -9.41
C PHE A 32 7.44 -1.08 -8.61
N GLY A 33 6.66 -1.18 -7.54
CA GLY A 33 6.68 -2.32 -6.62
C GLY A 33 5.86 -3.52 -7.08
N ASN A 34 5.39 -3.51 -8.33
CA ASN A 34 4.54 -4.55 -8.91
C ASN A 34 3.29 -4.80 -8.06
N PRO A 35 2.49 -3.76 -7.77
CA PRO A 35 1.45 -3.84 -6.76
C PRO A 35 0.24 -4.68 -7.18
N VAL A 36 -0.36 -5.33 -6.19
CA VAL A 36 -1.67 -5.96 -6.28
C VAL A 36 -2.63 -5.18 -5.39
N PHE A 37 -3.80 -4.83 -5.92
CA PHE A 37 -4.80 -4.08 -5.18
C PHE A 37 -5.98 -4.94 -4.80
N ARG A 38 -6.48 -4.76 -3.57
CA ARG A 38 -7.63 -5.48 -3.04
C ARG A 38 -8.51 -4.52 -2.25
N ARG A 39 -9.80 -4.84 -2.14
CA ARG A 39 -10.67 -4.14 -1.21
C ARG A 39 -10.40 -4.65 0.20
N HIS A 40 -10.49 -3.75 1.19
CA HIS A 40 -10.40 -4.14 2.58
C HIS A 40 -11.60 -5.02 2.93
N ALA A 41 -11.35 -6.16 3.60
CA ALA A 41 -12.39 -7.16 3.86
C ALA A 41 -13.46 -6.68 4.84
N ARG A 42 -13.13 -5.77 5.75
CA ARG A 42 -14.02 -5.38 6.86
C ARG A 42 -14.49 -3.93 6.80
N ILE A 43 -13.68 -3.02 6.29
CA ILE A 43 -13.97 -1.59 6.35
C ILE A 43 -14.30 -1.10 4.94
N PRO A 44 -15.57 -0.73 4.68
CA PRO A 44 -15.96 -0.19 3.37
C PRO A 44 -15.17 1.07 3.02
N GLY A 45 -14.82 1.23 1.74
CA GLY A 45 -14.10 2.39 1.27
C GLY A 45 -12.58 2.33 1.46
N ARG A 46 -12.07 1.31 2.14
CA ARG A 46 -10.64 1.09 2.28
C ARG A 46 -10.15 0.02 1.32
N PHE A 47 -8.90 0.20 0.88
CA PHE A 47 -8.22 -0.70 -0.05
C PHE A 47 -6.89 -1.13 0.52
N ILE A 48 -6.37 -2.22 -0.02
CA ILE A 48 -5.06 -2.74 0.32
C ILE A 48 -4.22 -2.80 -0.95
N ALA A 49 -2.98 -2.32 -0.87
CA ALA A 49 -1.96 -2.54 -1.89
C ALA A 49 -0.89 -3.46 -1.31
N LEU A 50 -0.51 -4.48 -2.05
CA LEU A 50 0.59 -5.39 -1.71
C LEU A 50 1.67 -5.24 -2.76
N GLY A 51 2.91 -5.10 -2.35
CA GLY A 51 4.01 -4.98 -3.28
C GLY A 51 5.34 -4.79 -2.57
N PHE A 52 6.34 -4.40 -3.33
CA PHE A 52 7.70 -4.25 -2.81
C PHE A 52 8.10 -2.78 -2.77
N VAL A 53 8.75 -2.40 -1.67
CA VAL A 53 9.43 -1.10 -1.56
C VAL A 53 10.86 -1.25 -2.11
N PRO A 54 11.58 -0.11 -2.34
CA PRO A 54 12.89 -0.17 -3.02
C PRO A 54 13.94 -1.08 -2.39
N ASP A 55 13.91 -1.25 -1.07
CA ASP A 55 14.86 -2.14 -0.38
C ASP A 55 14.42 -3.61 -0.36
N ALA A 56 13.47 -3.96 -1.21
CA ALA A 56 12.97 -5.33 -1.42
C ALA A 56 12.10 -5.90 -0.28
N ARG A 57 11.67 -5.07 0.68
CA ARG A 57 10.69 -5.51 1.68
C ARG A 57 9.31 -5.63 1.05
N PHE A 58 8.60 -6.69 1.41
CA PHE A 58 7.20 -6.87 1.02
C PHE A 58 6.31 -6.13 2.00
N VAL A 59 5.49 -5.21 1.49
CA VAL A 59 4.72 -4.27 2.31
C VAL A 59 3.25 -4.31 1.93
N LEU A 60 2.40 -4.21 2.96
CA LEU A 60 0.96 -4.05 2.84
C LEU A 60 0.62 -2.61 3.19
N VAL A 61 -0.07 -1.92 2.28
CA VAL A 61 -0.51 -0.54 2.47
C VAL A 61 -2.03 -0.51 2.55
N VAL A 62 -2.57 0.06 3.64
CA VAL A 62 -4.01 0.31 3.75
C VAL A 62 -4.25 1.77 3.39
N PHE A 63 -5.17 2.02 2.47
CA PHE A 63 -5.40 3.37 1.98
C PHE A 63 -6.87 3.59 1.61
N VAL A 64 -7.26 4.86 1.50
CA VAL A 64 -8.50 5.29 0.89
C VAL A 64 -8.19 6.00 -0.43
N TYR A 65 -9.10 5.90 -1.38
CA TYR A 65 -8.91 6.44 -2.72
C TYR A 65 -10.03 7.41 -3.06
N ASN A 66 -9.67 8.62 -3.42
CA ASN A 66 -10.60 9.61 -3.95
C ASN A 66 -10.62 9.50 -5.48
N LYS A 67 -11.69 8.96 -6.01
CA LYS A 67 -11.80 8.67 -7.44
C LYS A 67 -11.80 9.93 -8.31
N LYS A 68 -12.40 11.01 -7.82
CA LYS A 68 -12.49 12.26 -8.57
C LYS A 68 -11.12 12.92 -8.74
N ARG A 69 -10.32 12.92 -7.67
CA ARG A 69 -8.99 13.53 -7.67
C ARG A 69 -7.89 12.54 -7.99
N ARG A 70 -8.23 11.25 -8.08
CA ARG A 70 -7.26 10.16 -8.22
C ARG A 70 -6.18 10.25 -7.14
N ALA A 71 -6.62 10.52 -5.91
CA ALA A 71 -5.76 10.77 -4.78
C ALA A 71 -5.80 9.60 -3.80
N VAL A 72 -4.62 9.17 -3.37
CA VAL A 72 -4.44 8.14 -2.35
C VAL A 72 -4.11 8.81 -1.03
N ARG A 73 -4.85 8.43 0.02
CA ARG A 73 -4.54 8.79 1.39
C ARG A 73 -4.23 7.51 2.15
N VAL A 74 -3.00 7.39 2.59
CA VAL A 74 -2.55 6.19 3.30
C VAL A 74 -3.05 6.23 4.75
N VAL A 75 -3.63 5.13 5.19
CA VAL A 75 -4.05 4.93 6.58
C VAL A 75 -2.89 4.36 7.39
N THR A 76 -2.28 3.29 6.89
CA THR A 76 -1.10 2.66 7.50
C THR A 76 -0.38 1.81 6.45
N ALA A 77 0.86 1.46 6.75
CA ALA A 77 1.63 0.51 5.94
C ALA A 77 2.59 -0.25 6.85
N TYR A 78 2.78 -1.54 6.56
CA TYR A 78 3.64 -2.40 7.36
C TYR A 78 4.05 -3.66 6.59
N GLU A 79 5.08 -4.33 7.08
CA GLU A 79 5.43 -5.66 6.57
C GLU A 79 4.50 -6.68 7.21
N PRO A 80 3.69 -7.41 6.41
CA PRO A 80 2.77 -8.38 6.99
C PRO A 80 3.53 -9.56 7.60
N THR A 81 3.12 -9.96 8.80
CA THR A 81 3.71 -11.11 9.49
C THR A 81 3.06 -12.43 9.08
N ASP A 82 1.83 -12.36 8.56
CA ASP A 82 1.12 -13.55 8.08
C ASP A 82 1.56 -13.87 6.65
N SER A 83 2.15 -15.04 6.46
CA SER A 83 2.67 -15.48 5.17
C SER A 83 1.59 -15.67 4.10
N SER A 84 0.32 -15.74 4.49
CA SER A 84 -0.78 -15.88 3.52
C SER A 84 -0.88 -14.70 2.56
N TRP A 85 -0.51 -13.50 2.98
CA TRP A 85 -0.49 -12.33 2.10
C TRP A 85 0.52 -12.49 0.98
N ARG A 86 1.72 -12.95 1.30
CA ARG A 86 2.75 -13.20 0.29
C ARG A 86 2.36 -14.33 -0.64
N MET A 87 1.74 -15.37 -0.13
CA MET A 87 1.27 -16.50 -0.94
C MET A 87 0.20 -16.04 -1.93
N ARG A 88 -0.73 -15.21 -1.51
CA ARG A 88 -1.76 -14.64 -2.40
C ARG A 88 -1.15 -13.75 -3.46
N TYR A 89 -0.20 -12.93 -3.08
CA TYR A 89 0.52 -12.05 -4.01
C TYR A 89 1.24 -12.87 -5.08
N ASP A 90 1.99 -13.89 -4.67
CA ASP A 90 2.74 -14.74 -5.59
C ASP A 90 1.81 -15.50 -6.53
N ALA A 91 0.67 -16.00 -6.02
CA ALA A 91 -0.31 -16.72 -6.84
C ALA A 91 -0.88 -15.84 -7.97
N ILE A 92 -1.14 -14.58 -7.68
CA ILE A 92 -1.64 -13.63 -8.69
C ILE A 92 -0.60 -13.40 -9.78
N HIS A 93 0.67 -13.26 -9.42
CA HIS A 93 1.74 -13.00 -10.37
C HIS A 93 2.20 -14.24 -11.15
N GLN A 94 1.84 -15.43 -10.69
CA GLN A 94 2.14 -16.69 -11.40
C GLN A 94 1.05 -17.09 -12.40
N ALA A 95 -0.10 -16.48 -12.30
CA ALA A 95 -1.26 -16.84 -13.14
C ALA A 95 -1.10 -16.38 -14.59
#